data_d310f4662180917f4c23b6b7cb57fa8b
#
_entry.id   d310f4662180917f4c23b6b7cb57fa8b
#
_cell.length_a   1.000
_cell.length_b   1.000
_cell.length_c   1.000
_cell.angle_alpha   90.00
_cell.angle_beta   90.00
_cell.angle_gamma   90.00
#
_symmetry.space_group_name_H-M   'P 1'
#
loop_
_entity.id
_entity.type
_entity.pdbx_description
1 polymer ?
#
loop_
_entity_poly.entity_id
_entity_poly.type
_entity_poly.pdbx_seq_one_letter_code
_entity_poly.pdbx_strand_id
1 'polypeptide(L)'
;VFDIGHLNIKNPLIVSSTDGVGTKLEIANKLKKFDTIGIDLVAMCVNDLVVQGAKPIFFLDYIATEKIRLRKMKSIIKGIVSGCKISNCILAGGETAEMPGTYEKNKFDLAGFAVGIAEKKLLLNKKKIKVNDLILAIPSSGIHSNGFSLVRNIIKKNKIDIHSKKLPFNKNELIIPTKIYSNEINKLVQKKLINGCANITGGGLINNLIRVIP
;
A
#
# COMPACT_ATOMS: atom_id res chain seq x y z
N VAL A 1 8.89 -15.23 15.11
CA VAL A 1 10.02 -14.50 15.72
C VAL A 1 10.86 -13.90 14.60
N PHE A 2 11.26 -12.64 14.75
CA PHE A 2 12.13 -11.94 13.82
C PHE A 2 13.35 -11.41 14.61
N ASP A 3 14.53 -11.86 14.25
CA ASP A 3 15.76 -11.41 14.89
C ASP A 3 16.24 -10.11 14.24
N ILE A 4 16.34 -9.05 15.03
CA ILE A 4 16.84 -7.74 14.59
C ILE A 4 18.34 -7.54 14.84
N GLY A 5 19.00 -8.47 15.56
CA GLY A 5 20.40 -8.34 15.94
C GLY A 5 21.36 -8.26 14.75
N HIS A 6 21.00 -8.89 13.62
CA HIS A 6 21.82 -8.87 12.40
C HIS A 6 21.72 -7.55 11.59
N LEU A 7 20.82 -6.65 11.96
CA LEU A 7 20.57 -5.44 11.15
C LEU A 7 21.61 -4.32 11.35
N ASN A 8 22.51 -4.45 12.32
CA ASN A 8 23.61 -3.50 12.62
C ASN A 8 23.16 -2.03 12.65
N ILE A 9 21.99 -1.74 13.25
CA ILE A 9 21.40 -0.40 13.32
C ILE A 9 21.70 0.21 14.71
N LYS A 10 22.28 1.39 14.73
CA LYS A 10 22.53 2.14 15.99
C LYS A 10 21.23 2.85 16.40
N ASN A 11 20.84 2.69 17.69
CA ASN A 11 19.62 3.30 18.24
C ASN A 11 18.38 3.01 17.37
N PRO A 12 18.00 1.72 17.20
CA PRO A 12 16.89 1.33 16.35
C PRO A 12 15.56 1.84 16.91
N LEU A 13 14.70 2.30 16.02
CA LEU A 13 13.30 2.61 16.28
C LEU A 13 12.42 1.69 15.45
N ILE A 14 11.42 1.11 16.07
CA ILE A 14 10.39 0.33 15.39
C ILE A 14 9.33 1.32 14.89
N VAL A 15 8.96 1.18 13.63
CA VAL A 15 7.86 1.91 12.99
C VAL A 15 6.88 0.90 12.46
N SER A 16 5.60 1.09 12.71
CA SER A 16 4.55 0.18 12.23
C SER A 16 3.46 0.94 11.50
N SER A 17 2.82 0.27 10.57
CA SER A 17 1.67 0.77 9.83
C SER A 17 0.69 -0.36 9.58
N THR A 18 -0.60 -0.04 9.62
CA THR A 18 -1.68 -0.95 9.25
C THR A 18 -2.61 -0.24 8.28
N ASP A 19 -3.00 -0.92 7.22
CA ASP A 19 -3.90 -0.39 6.20
C ASP A 19 -4.60 -1.53 5.46
N GLY A 20 -5.61 -1.17 4.66
CA GLY A 20 -6.33 -2.06 3.75
C GLY A 20 -6.24 -1.60 2.31
N VAL A 21 -6.79 -2.40 1.39
CA VAL A 21 -6.90 -2.03 -0.02
C VAL A 21 -8.07 -1.10 -0.28
N GLY A 22 -9.10 -1.18 0.55
CA GLY A 22 -10.31 -0.38 0.40
C GLY A 22 -11.18 -0.80 -0.79
N THR A 23 -11.96 0.15 -1.31
CA THR A 23 -13.03 -0.17 -2.28
C THR A 23 -12.56 -0.56 -3.68
N LYS A 24 -11.25 -0.56 -3.96
CA LYS A 24 -10.65 -1.18 -5.16
C LYS A 24 -10.97 -2.69 -5.23
N LEU A 25 -11.16 -3.34 -4.06
CA LEU A 25 -11.56 -4.74 -3.96
C LEU A 25 -12.85 -5.04 -4.75
N GLU A 26 -13.77 -4.09 -4.82
CA GLU A 26 -15.00 -4.23 -5.59
C GLU A 26 -14.76 -4.30 -7.11
N ILE A 27 -13.78 -3.54 -7.59
CA ILE A 27 -13.36 -3.59 -9.00
C ILE A 27 -12.64 -4.92 -9.27
N ALA A 28 -11.75 -5.34 -8.37
CA ALA A 28 -11.08 -6.64 -8.47
C ALA A 28 -12.08 -7.81 -8.53
N ASN A 29 -13.11 -7.77 -7.70
CA ASN A 29 -14.20 -8.75 -7.72
C ASN A 29 -14.95 -8.76 -9.06
N LYS A 30 -15.32 -7.61 -9.59
CA LYS A 30 -16.00 -7.48 -10.89
C LYS A 30 -15.14 -8.02 -12.02
N LEU A 31 -13.87 -7.67 -12.06
CA LEU A 31 -12.92 -8.08 -13.09
C LEU A 31 -12.35 -9.48 -12.87
N LYS A 32 -12.61 -10.10 -11.72
CA LYS A 32 -12.03 -11.40 -11.29
C LYS A 32 -10.50 -11.42 -11.37
N LYS A 33 -9.87 -10.26 -11.07
CA LYS A 33 -8.41 -10.07 -11.03
C LYS A 33 -7.97 -9.79 -9.59
N PHE A 34 -7.19 -10.69 -9.00
CA PHE A 34 -6.82 -10.65 -7.59
C PHE A 34 -5.32 -10.64 -7.35
N ASP A 35 -4.51 -10.83 -8.38
CA ASP A 35 -3.06 -10.93 -8.29
C ASP A 35 -2.38 -9.58 -8.00
N THR A 36 -3.01 -8.47 -8.38
CA THR A 36 -2.45 -7.12 -8.15
C THR A 36 -2.84 -6.54 -6.79
N ILE A 37 -4.01 -6.89 -6.25
CA ILE A 37 -4.50 -6.30 -4.99
C ILE A 37 -3.68 -6.69 -3.76
N GLY A 38 -2.98 -7.84 -3.80
CA GLY A 38 -2.01 -8.19 -2.77
C GLY A 38 -0.80 -7.25 -2.78
N ILE A 39 -0.37 -6.79 -3.96
CA ILE A 39 0.66 -5.75 -4.09
C ILE A 39 0.14 -4.43 -3.53
N ASP A 40 -1.12 -4.07 -3.85
CA ASP A 40 -1.76 -2.88 -3.28
C ASP A 40 -1.73 -2.90 -1.75
N LEU A 41 -2.10 -4.03 -1.15
CA LEU A 41 -2.10 -4.17 0.31
C LEU A 41 -0.73 -3.88 0.93
N VAL A 42 0.32 -4.51 0.39
CA VAL A 42 1.68 -4.29 0.86
C VAL A 42 2.11 -2.83 0.64
N ALA A 43 1.80 -2.27 -0.53
CA ALA A 43 2.15 -0.90 -0.87
C ALA A 43 1.52 0.12 0.08
N MET A 44 0.23 -0.05 0.44
CA MET A 44 -0.47 0.86 1.34
C MET A 44 0.22 0.92 2.71
N CYS A 45 0.61 -0.23 3.26
CA CYS A 45 1.30 -0.27 4.56
C CYS A 45 2.76 0.17 4.47
N VAL A 46 3.50 -0.32 3.46
CA VAL A 46 4.95 -0.10 3.37
C VAL A 46 5.29 1.35 3.01
N ASN A 47 4.51 1.98 2.14
CA ASN A 47 4.74 3.38 1.77
C ASN A 47 4.63 4.32 2.98
N ASP A 48 3.76 4.01 3.94
CA ASP A 48 3.62 4.79 5.18
C ASP A 48 4.82 4.61 6.14
N LEU A 49 5.49 3.45 6.10
CA LEU A 49 6.75 3.27 6.83
C LEU A 49 7.87 4.11 6.25
N VAL A 50 8.01 4.08 4.91
CA VAL A 50 9.17 4.71 4.26
C VAL A 50 9.12 6.23 4.30
N VAL A 51 7.94 6.85 4.36
CA VAL A 51 7.83 8.31 4.54
C VAL A 51 8.28 8.79 5.92
N GLN A 52 8.46 7.88 6.88
CA GLN A 52 9.11 8.15 8.16
C GLN A 52 10.63 7.93 8.11
N GLY A 53 11.16 7.41 7.01
CA GLY A 53 12.55 6.99 6.88
C GLY A 53 12.83 5.58 7.40
N ALA A 54 11.80 4.76 7.59
CA ALA A 54 11.93 3.38 8.06
C ALA A 54 12.10 2.41 6.89
N LYS A 55 12.98 1.44 7.07
CA LYS A 55 13.14 0.30 6.17
C LYS A 55 12.15 -0.79 6.56
N PRO A 56 11.27 -1.25 5.67
CA PRO A 56 10.40 -2.39 5.95
C PRO A 56 11.22 -3.63 6.29
N ILE A 57 10.78 -4.41 7.28
CA ILE A 57 11.46 -5.64 7.69
C ILE A 57 10.56 -6.86 7.58
N PHE A 58 9.31 -6.78 8.05
CA PHE A 58 8.34 -7.86 7.84
C PHE A 58 6.92 -7.34 7.69
N PHE A 59 6.08 -8.20 7.14
CA PHE A 59 4.68 -7.96 6.84
C PHE A 59 3.83 -9.12 7.36
N LEU A 60 2.63 -8.80 7.82
CA LEU A 60 1.57 -9.73 8.19
C LEU A 60 0.31 -9.35 7.43
N ASP A 61 -0.46 -10.34 6.95
CA ASP A 61 -1.73 -10.11 6.29
C ASP A 61 -2.91 -10.70 7.08
N TYR A 62 -4.07 -10.10 6.89
CA TYR A 62 -5.34 -10.65 7.34
C TYR A 62 -6.31 -10.65 6.16
N ILE A 63 -6.83 -11.82 5.83
CA ILE A 63 -7.82 -12.01 4.76
C ILE A 63 -9.12 -12.48 5.40
N ALA A 64 -10.18 -11.66 5.34
CA ALA A 64 -11.52 -12.04 5.75
C ALA A 64 -12.41 -12.24 4.52
N THR A 65 -13.14 -13.34 4.44
CA THR A 65 -13.97 -13.66 3.26
C THR A 65 -15.24 -14.42 3.65
N GLU A 66 -16.30 -14.25 2.85
CA GLU A 66 -17.53 -15.03 3.02
C GLU A 66 -17.25 -16.53 2.91
N LYS A 67 -16.45 -16.93 1.89
CA LYS A 67 -16.07 -18.32 1.63
C LYS A 67 -14.67 -18.40 1.08
N ILE A 68 -13.86 -19.32 1.59
CA ILE A 68 -12.52 -19.58 1.09
C ILE A 68 -12.60 -20.26 -0.28
N ARG A 69 -12.04 -19.61 -1.29
CA ARG A 69 -11.88 -20.14 -2.65
C ARG A 69 -10.40 -20.20 -2.98
N LEU A 70 -9.83 -21.39 -2.99
CA LEU A 70 -8.38 -21.61 -3.09
C LEU A 70 -7.71 -20.83 -4.24
N ARG A 71 -8.32 -20.81 -5.43
CA ARG A 71 -7.77 -20.06 -6.58
C ARG A 71 -7.68 -18.56 -6.29
N LYS A 72 -8.71 -17.98 -5.65
CA LYS A 72 -8.73 -16.57 -5.27
C LYS A 72 -7.68 -16.27 -4.20
N MET A 73 -7.63 -17.08 -3.13
CA MET A 73 -6.65 -16.94 -2.06
C MET A 73 -5.21 -17.04 -2.58
N LYS A 74 -4.93 -18.06 -3.39
CA LYS A 74 -3.61 -18.22 -4.04
C LYS A 74 -3.22 -17.00 -4.86
N SER A 75 -4.15 -16.39 -5.58
CA SER A 75 -3.88 -15.18 -6.38
C SER A 75 -3.57 -13.98 -5.50
N ILE A 76 -4.35 -13.76 -4.43
CA ILE A 76 -4.12 -12.67 -3.47
C ILE A 76 -2.77 -12.83 -2.79
N ILE A 77 -2.49 -14.01 -2.22
CA ILE A 77 -1.23 -14.30 -1.51
C ILE A 77 -0.03 -14.15 -2.45
N LYS A 78 -0.15 -14.59 -3.71
CA LYS A 78 0.90 -14.35 -4.73
C LYS A 78 1.19 -12.85 -4.89
N GLY A 79 0.16 -12.02 -4.91
CA GLY A 79 0.31 -10.56 -4.94
C GLY A 79 1.02 -10.02 -3.70
N ILE A 80 0.63 -10.48 -2.50
CA ILE A 80 1.28 -10.09 -1.23
C ILE A 80 2.76 -10.46 -1.24
N VAL A 81 3.09 -11.70 -1.60
CA VAL A 81 4.48 -12.16 -1.72
C VAL A 81 5.27 -11.30 -2.72
N SER A 82 4.65 -10.95 -3.85
CA SER A 82 5.28 -10.06 -4.84
C SER A 82 5.54 -8.66 -4.28
N GLY A 83 4.57 -8.08 -3.57
CA GLY A 83 4.72 -6.79 -2.89
C GLY A 83 5.82 -6.82 -1.82
N CYS A 84 5.88 -7.87 -1.02
CA CYS A 84 6.94 -8.07 -0.02
C CYS A 84 8.33 -8.17 -0.68
N LYS A 85 8.45 -8.88 -1.80
CA LYS A 85 9.71 -8.94 -2.57
C LYS A 85 10.12 -7.58 -3.10
N ILE A 86 9.19 -6.81 -3.68
CA ILE A 86 9.46 -5.46 -4.20
C ILE A 86 9.91 -4.52 -3.08
N SER A 87 9.29 -4.61 -1.90
CA SER A 87 9.62 -3.78 -0.75
C SER A 87 10.83 -4.27 0.05
N ASN A 88 11.38 -5.42 -0.32
CA ASN A 88 12.47 -6.08 0.38
C ASN A 88 12.13 -6.35 1.85
N CYS A 89 10.90 -6.82 2.11
CA CYS A 89 10.46 -7.26 3.44
C CYS A 89 10.00 -8.72 3.42
N ILE A 90 9.95 -9.35 4.58
CA ILE A 90 9.57 -10.76 4.74
C ILE A 90 8.07 -10.83 5.00
N LEU A 91 7.34 -11.70 4.29
CA LEU A 91 6.02 -12.12 4.71
C LEU A 91 6.20 -13.11 5.89
N ALA A 92 6.01 -12.61 7.11
CA ALA A 92 6.31 -13.36 8.33
C ALA A 92 5.15 -14.26 8.78
N GLY A 93 3.95 -14.03 8.26
CA GLY A 93 2.75 -14.78 8.60
C GLY A 93 1.49 -14.01 8.20
N GLY A 94 0.37 -14.50 8.65
CA GLY A 94 -0.93 -13.90 8.40
C GLY A 94 -2.05 -14.80 8.89
N GLU A 95 -3.30 -14.39 8.64
CA GLU A 95 -4.51 -15.13 9.01
C GLU A 95 -5.51 -15.08 7.86
N THR A 96 -6.23 -16.17 7.65
CA THR A 96 -7.35 -16.23 6.69
C THR A 96 -8.61 -16.72 7.41
N ALA A 97 -9.61 -15.85 7.52
CA ALA A 97 -10.86 -16.14 8.21
C ALA A 97 -12.01 -16.34 7.21
N GLU A 98 -12.66 -17.49 7.26
CA GLU A 98 -13.95 -17.71 6.61
C GLU A 98 -15.07 -17.26 7.56
N MET A 99 -15.87 -16.28 7.13
CA MET A 99 -16.87 -15.62 7.97
C MET A 99 -18.23 -15.59 7.24
N PRO A 100 -18.89 -16.74 7.10
CA PRO A 100 -20.21 -16.82 6.46
C PRO A 100 -21.24 -16.03 7.31
N GLY A 101 -22.09 -15.26 6.64
CA GLY A 101 -23.08 -14.40 7.30
C GLY A 101 -22.57 -13.02 7.70
N THR A 102 -21.26 -12.84 7.89
CA THR A 102 -20.65 -11.51 8.11
C THR A 102 -20.41 -10.80 6.79
N TYR A 103 -19.91 -11.51 5.80
CA TYR A 103 -19.69 -10.99 4.46
C TYR A 103 -20.76 -11.51 3.50
N GLU A 104 -21.27 -10.62 2.64
CA GLU A 104 -22.13 -11.01 1.52
C GLU A 104 -21.39 -11.95 0.56
N LYS A 105 -22.15 -12.68 -0.25
CA LYS A 105 -21.61 -13.64 -1.23
C LYS A 105 -20.52 -13.00 -2.11
N ASN A 106 -19.37 -13.67 -2.18
CA ASN A 106 -18.14 -13.26 -2.88
C ASN A 106 -17.40 -12.04 -2.29
N LYS A 107 -17.91 -11.43 -1.23
CA LYS A 107 -17.22 -10.31 -0.56
C LYS A 107 -16.06 -10.81 0.26
N PHE A 108 -15.07 -9.95 0.41
CA PHE A 108 -13.88 -10.19 1.21
C PHE A 108 -13.23 -8.85 1.54
N ASP A 109 -12.40 -8.85 2.54
CA ASP A 109 -11.57 -7.72 2.92
C ASP A 109 -10.11 -8.16 3.13
N LEU A 110 -9.21 -7.20 2.99
CA LEU A 110 -7.79 -7.38 3.17
C LEU A 110 -7.27 -6.29 4.10
N ALA A 111 -6.58 -6.70 5.15
CA ALA A 111 -5.82 -5.81 6.00
C ALA A 111 -4.36 -6.28 6.06
N GLY A 112 -3.45 -5.33 6.15
CA GLY A 112 -2.02 -5.57 6.26
C GLY A 112 -1.44 -4.86 7.47
N PHE A 113 -0.39 -5.43 8.00
CA PHE A 113 0.40 -4.87 9.07
C PHE A 113 1.88 -4.97 8.70
N ALA A 114 2.50 -3.83 8.48
CA ALA A 114 3.91 -3.74 8.16
C ALA A 114 4.71 -3.23 9.36
N VAL A 115 5.87 -3.82 9.58
CA VAL A 115 6.83 -3.35 10.56
C VAL A 115 8.12 -2.99 9.85
N GLY A 116 8.65 -1.83 10.19
CA GLY A 116 9.91 -1.32 9.69
C GLY A 116 10.81 -0.89 10.83
N ILE A 117 12.07 -0.64 10.49
CA ILE A 117 13.09 -0.18 11.42
C ILE A 117 13.76 1.07 10.86
N ALA A 118 14.00 2.03 11.71
CA ALA A 118 14.73 3.24 11.38
C ALA A 118 15.88 3.47 12.37
N GLU A 119 16.98 4.04 11.90
CA GLU A 119 17.98 4.60 12.80
C GLU A 119 17.50 5.99 13.26
N LYS A 120 17.48 6.24 14.58
CA LYS A 120 16.94 7.48 15.17
C LYS A 120 17.44 8.76 14.48
N LYS A 121 18.70 8.81 14.10
CA LYS A 121 19.31 9.98 13.42
C LYS A 121 18.88 10.15 11.96
N LEU A 122 18.38 9.08 11.30
CA LEU A 122 17.94 9.10 9.91
C LEU A 122 16.43 9.33 9.79
N LEU A 123 15.70 9.38 10.90
CA LEU A 123 14.26 9.61 10.88
C LEU A 123 13.96 10.94 10.15
N LEU A 124 13.02 10.88 9.22
CA LEU A 124 12.53 12.08 8.54
C LEU A 124 11.74 12.94 9.53
N ASN A 125 12.00 14.23 9.54
CA ASN A 125 11.41 15.12 10.54
C ASN A 125 11.14 16.50 9.93
N LYS A 126 9.90 16.97 10.04
CA LYS A 126 9.46 18.27 9.53
C LYS A 126 10.31 19.44 10.06
N LYS A 127 10.91 19.33 11.27
CA LYS A 127 11.82 20.35 11.82
C LYS A 127 13.10 20.54 11.01
N LYS A 128 13.46 19.60 10.12
CA LYS A 128 14.61 19.72 9.22
C LYS A 128 14.26 20.44 7.91
N ILE A 129 12.98 20.59 7.60
CA ILE A 129 12.52 21.25 6.37
C ILE A 129 12.66 22.77 6.56
N LYS A 130 13.21 23.43 5.56
CA LYS A 130 13.50 24.87 5.57
C LYS A 130 12.79 25.57 4.42
N VAL A 131 12.60 26.87 4.58
CA VAL A 131 12.20 27.74 3.47
C VAL A 131 13.21 27.61 2.34
N ASN A 132 12.75 27.51 1.11
CA ASN A 132 13.51 27.25 -0.13
C ASN A 132 13.99 25.79 -0.33
N ASP A 133 13.61 24.83 0.53
CA ASP A 133 13.79 23.42 0.17
C ASP A 133 12.97 23.09 -1.09
N LEU A 134 13.57 22.29 -1.97
CA LEU A 134 12.91 21.86 -3.20
C LEU A 134 11.91 20.73 -2.92
N ILE A 135 10.75 20.82 -3.54
CA ILE A 135 9.74 19.75 -3.51
C ILE A 135 9.88 18.91 -4.77
N LEU A 136 10.17 17.63 -4.60
CA LEU A 136 10.24 16.66 -5.69
C LEU A 136 9.00 15.77 -5.66
N ALA A 137 8.38 15.56 -6.82
CA ALA A 137 7.27 14.63 -6.99
C ALA A 137 7.75 13.35 -7.67
N ILE A 138 7.41 12.20 -7.09
CA ILE A 138 7.61 10.89 -7.72
C ILE A 138 6.28 10.45 -8.31
N PRO A 139 6.21 10.13 -9.61
CA PRO A 139 4.95 9.79 -10.26
C PRO A 139 4.36 8.49 -9.72
N SER A 140 3.02 8.42 -9.71
CA SER A 140 2.25 7.21 -9.44
C SER A 140 2.28 6.26 -10.63
N SER A 141 1.87 5.00 -10.41
CA SER A 141 1.59 4.02 -11.48
C SER A 141 0.16 4.14 -12.03
N GLY A 142 -0.65 5.03 -11.51
CA GLY A 142 -2.06 5.20 -11.83
C GLY A 142 -2.86 5.68 -10.62
N ILE A 143 -4.12 5.24 -10.51
CA ILE A 143 -5.03 5.64 -9.42
C ILE A 143 -4.59 5.09 -8.05
N HIS A 144 -3.73 4.06 -8.04
CA HIS A 144 -3.34 3.30 -6.85
C HIS A 144 -4.53 2.61 -6.18
N SER A 145 -4.71 2.79 -4.86
CA SER A 145 -5.84 2.21 -4.11
C SER A 145 -6.77 3.27 -3.51
N ASN A 146 -6.50 4.55 -3.77
CA ASN A 146 -7.31 5.65 -3.26
C ASN A 146 -8.33 6.17 -4.30
N GLY A 147 -9.43 6.76 -3.82
CA GLY A 147 -10.44 7.37 -4.70
C GLY A 147 -11.38 6.40 -5.42
N PHE A 148 -11.32 5.09 -5.16
CA PHE A 148 -12.16 4.10 -5.83
C PHE A 148 -13.66 4.21 -5.53
N SER A 149 -14.06 4.84 -4.44
CA SER A 149 -15.46 5.16 -4.19
C SER A 149 -15.99 6.13 -5.25
N LEU A 150 -15.20 7.13 -5.63
CA LEU A 150 -15.54 8.07 -6.72
C LEU A 150 -15.56 7.36 -8.08
N VAL A 151 -14.54 6.57 -8.39
CA VAL A 151 -14.46 5.77 -9.63
C VAL A 151 -15.70 4.90 -9.80
N ARG A 152 -16.08 4.17 -8.75
CA ARG A 152 -17.27 3.31 -8.74
C ARG A 152 -18.57 4.10 -8.93
N ASN A 153 -18.65 5.28 -8.32
CA ASN A 153 -19.80 6.16 -8.48
C ASN A 153 -19.92 6.71 -9.92
N ILE A 154 -18.80 7.09 -10.53
CA ILE A 154 -18.76 7.52 -11.94
C ILE A 154 -19.22 6.39 -12.87
N ILE A 155 -18.68 5.19 -12.70
CA ILE A 155 -19.08 3.99 -13.46
C ILE A 155 -20.59 3.74 -13.32
N LYS A 156 -21.11 3.81 -12.09
CA LYS A 156 -22.54 3.61 -11.82
C LYS A 156 -23.42 4.68 -12.45
N LYS A 157 -23.10 5.96 -12.24
CA LYS A 157 -23.88 7.10 -12.76
C LYS A 157 -23.95 7.11 -14.28
N ASN A 158 -22.85 6.76 -14.95
CA ASN A 158 -22.80 6.72 -16.40
C ASN A 158 -23.21 5.35 -16.98
N LYS A 159 -23.75 4.44 -16.16
CA LYS A 159 -24.23 3.12 -16.58
C LYS A 159 -23.17 2.34 -17.39
N ILE A 160 -21.88 2.51 -17.05
CA ILE A 160 -20.77 1.88 -17.77
C ILE A 160 -20.73 0.38 -17.40
N ASP A 161 -20.90 -0.47 -18.41
CA ASP A 161 -20.64 -1.91 -18.25
C ASP A 161 -19.13 -2.17 -18.36
N ILE A 162 -18.49 -2.42 -17.23
CA ILE A 162 -17.03 -2.68 -17.12
C ILE A 162 -16.58 -3.93 -17.90
N HIS A 163 -17.52 -4.80 -18.31
CA HIS A 163 -17.25 -5.99 -19.12
C HIS A 163 -17.37 -5.71 -20.62
N SER A 164 -17.92 -4.58 -21.01
CA SER A 164 -18.04 -4.19 -22.42
C SER A 164 -16.68 -4.20 -23.12
N LYS A 165 -16.69 -4.54 -24.40
CA LYS A 165 -15.53 -4.42 -25.30
C LYS A 165 -15.25 -2.96 -25.69
N LYS A 166 -16.29 -2.11 -25.66
CA LYS A 166 -16.21 -0.68 -25.99
C LYS A 166 -16.29 0.14 -24.72
N LEU A 167 -15.16 0.35 -24.05
CA LEU A 167 -15.04 1.21 -22.89
C LEU A 167 -14.40 2.54 -23.29
N PRO A 168 -14.77 3.67 -22.67
CA PRO A 168 -14.14 4.97 -22.90
C PRO A 168 -12.74 5.07 -22.25
N PHE A 169 -12.29 4.01 -21.57
CA PHE A 169 -10.99 3.91 -20.89
C PHE A 169 -10.49 2.46 -20.91
N ASN A 170 -9.20 2.28 -20.67
CA ASN A 170 -8.62 0.94 -20.51
C ASN A 170 -8.93 0.39 -19.11
N LYS A 171 -9.81 -0.62 -19.01
CA LYS A 171 -10.17 -1.23 -17.73
C LYS A 171 -8.99 -1.80 -16.92
N ASN A 172 -7.89 -2.13 -17.58
CA ASN A 172 -6.71 -2.63 -16.88
C ASN A 172 -6.07 -1.54 -16.01
N GLU A 173 -6.25 -0.27 -16.32
CA GLU A 173 -5.78 0.86 -15.51
C GLU A 173 -6.42 0.87 -14.11
N LEU A 174 -7.64 0.35 -13.98
CA LEU A 174 -8.33 0.23 -12.69
C LEU A 174 -7.70 -0.83 -11.76
N ILE A 175 -6.81 -1.66 -12.28
CA ILE A 175 -6.20 -2.78 -11.56
C ILE A 175 -4.67 -2.67 -11.50
N ILE A 176 -4.10 -1.62 -12.08
CA ILE A 176 -2.66 -1.36 -11.91
C ILE A 176 -2.36 -1.26 -10.41
N PRO A 177 -1.39 -2.03 -9.90
CA PRO A 177 -1.09 -2.01 -8.49
C PRO A 177 -0.46 -0.68 -8.06
N THR A 178 -0.68 -0.32 -6.82
CA THR A 178 -0.03 0.80 -6.15
C THR A 178 1.48 0.62 -6.21
N LYS A 179 2.19 1.65 -6.64
CA LYS A 179 3.65 1.65 -6.68
C LYS A 179 4.22 1.61 -5.26
N ILE A 180 5.20 0.74 -5.06
CA ILE A 180 5.98 0.65 -3.83
C ILE A 180 7.24 1.50 -4.00
N TYR A 181 7.43 2.48 -3.12
CA TYR A 181 8.52 3.46 -3.21
C TYR A 181 9.68 3.16 -2.24
N SER A 182 9.65 2.03 -1.56
CA SER A 182 10.58 1.71 -0.47
C SER A 182 12.06 1.78 -0.91
N ASN A 183 12.40 1.27 -2.08
CA ASN A 183 13.77 1.24 -2.56
C ASN A 183 14.32 2.63 -2.90
N GLU A 184 13.51 3.45 -3.57
CA GLU A 184 13.88 4.82 -3.94
C GLU A 184 14.02 5.71 -2.71
N ILE A 185 13.01 5.71 -1.83
CA ILE A 185 13.01 6.57 -0.64
C ILE A 185 14.10 6.15 0.34
N ASN A 186 14.27 4.84 0.59
CA ASN A 186 15.33 4.38 1.48
C ASN A 186 16.73 4.81 0.99
N LYS A 187 16.99 4.78 -0.31
CA LYS A 187 18.26 5.28 -0.88
C LYS A 187 18.46 6.78 -0.59
N LEU A 188 17.42 7.58 -0.74
CA LEU A 188 17.47 9.01 -0.46
C LEU A 188 17.70 9.29 1.04
N VAL A 189 17.02 8.55 1.91
CA VAL A 189 17.19 8.63 3.37
C VAL A 189 18.61 8.28 3.80
N GLN A 190 19.14 7.15 3.30
CA GLN A 190 20.50 6.70 3.63
C GLN A 190 21.56 7.73 3.19
N LYS A 191 21.36 8.37 2.04
CA LYS A 191 22.24 9.43 1.53
C LYS A 191 21.95 10.79 2.16
N LYS A 192 20.96 10.92 3.07
CA LYS A 192 20.54 12.17 3.72
C LYS A 192 20.17 13.27 2.72
N LEU A 193 19.56 12.91 1.60
CA LEU A 193 19.20 13.83 0.53
C LEU A 193 17.79 14.42 0.70
N ILE A 194 16.99 13.92 1.64
CA ILE A 194 15.64 14.40 1.90
C ILE A 194 15.44 14.70 3.39
N ASN A 195 14.69 15.77 3.68
CA ASN A 195 14.36 16.21 5.02
C ASN A 195 12.98 15.72 5.47
N GLY A 196 12.06 15.54 4.53
CA GLY A 196 10.70 15.07 4.76
C GLY A 196 10.17 14.31 3.54
N CYS A 197 9.09 13.58 3.72
CA CYS A 197 8.41 12.83 2.66
C CYS A 197 6.93 12.74 3.00
N ALA A 198 6.06 12.92 2.00
CA ALA A 198 4.62 12.75 2.14
C ALA A 198 4.11 11.67 1.18
N ASN A 199 3.37 10.71 1.70
CA ASN A 199 2.62 9.75 0.90
C ASN A 199 1.27 10.39 0.53
N ILE A 200 1.04 10.62 -0.77
CA ILE A 200 -0.19 11.26 -1.24
C ILE A 200 -1.27 10.18 -1.39
N THR A 201 -2.17 10.13 -0.41
CA THR A 201 -3.26 9.17 -0.29
C THR A 201 -4.62 9.88 -0.18
N GLY A 202 -5.56 9.34 0.58
CA GLY A 202 -6.85 9.96 0.84
C GLY A 202 -6.71 11.40 1.36
N GLY A 203 -7.52 12.31 0.84
CA GLY A 203 -7.43 13.74 1.12
C GLY A 203 -6.57 14.54 0.13
N GLY A 204 -5.85 13.87 -0.77
CA GLY A 204 -5.11 14.50 -1.87
C GLY A 204 -3.85 15.24 -1.43
N LEU A 205 -3.32 16.07 -2.34
CA LEU A 205 -2.02 16.71 -2.17
C LEU A 205 -1.97 17.61 -0.93
N ILE A 206 -2.91 18.50 -0.78
CA ILE A 206 -2.91 19.51 0.30
C ILE A 206 -2.93 18.84 1.67
N ASN A 207 -3.90 17.94 1.92
CA ASN A 207 -4.08 17.31 3.23
C ASN A 207 -2.91 16.40 3.64
N ASN A 208 -2.15 15.89 2.69
CA ASN A 208 -0.98 15.06 3.00
C ASN A 208 0.30 15.88 3.12
N LEU A 209 0.48 16.94 2.33
CA LEU A 209 1.64 17.83 2.47
C LEU A 209 1.64 18.58 3.79
N ILE A 210 0.51 19.10 4.25
CA ILE A 210 0.41 19.87 5.51
C ILE A 210 0.85 19.07 6.74
N ARG A 211 0.84 17.74 6.68
CA ARG A 211 1.32 16.89 7.77
C ARG A 211 2.84 16.94 7.92
N VAL A 212 3.54 17.26 6.85
CA VAL A 212 5.00 17.17 6.73
C VAL A 212 5.64 18.56 6.77
N ILE A 213 5.00 19.55 6.16
CA ILE A 213 5.49 20.94 6.15
C ILE A 213 5.37 21.53 7.57
N PRO A 214 6.40 22.28 8.05
CA PRO A 214 6.38 22.94 9.35
C PRO A 214 5.30 23.98 9.49
#